data_d218950c0d1d5dff42f5d2aef8a3fdc8
#
_entry.id   d218950c0d1d5dff42f5d2aef8a3fdc8
#
_cell.length_a   1.000
_cell.length_b   1.000
_cell.length_c   1.000
_cell.angle_alpha   90.00
_cell.angle_beta   90.00
_cell.angle_gamma   90.00
#
_symmetry.space_group_name_H-M   'P 1'
#
loop_
_entity.id
_entity.type
_entity.pdbx_description
1 polymer ?
#
loop_
_entity_poly.entity_id
_entity_poly.type
_entity_poly.pdbx_seq_one_letter_code
_entity_poly.pdbx_strand_id
1 'polypeptide(L)'
;MSFRPLPVLTFFTLVSLVILVLLGNWQYRRFSEKMALDNTPIAWTNIDGNVVPGSEAMVYSYTDGSAAWRRVVAIDTGEEVVFTPIEVLYQVDPPQPCLGPACGAGLRFAARGLYQSPRGRNAFTGTDSPEIGIFYTLDPAVLGALLPADDATRVHGRVFEPDTIQLTENGRSMAGENPFARARPDSELPPQRHFGYAITWWGLAMALLGVYLAFHYQKGRLRFRKGSDA
;
A
#
# COMPACT_ATOMS: atom_id res chain seq x y z
N MET A 1 -52.12 12.80 0.63
CA MET A 1 -50.95 12.79 -0.27
C MET A 1 -51.20 11.78 -1.38
N SER A 2 -51.12 12.18 -2.65
CA SER A 2 -51.26 11.27 -3.79
C SER A 2 -49.96 11.31 -4.64
N PHE A 3 -49.37 10.13 -4.87
CA PHE A 3 -48.15 10.01 -5.66
C PHE A 3 -48.35 8.98 -6.78
N ARG A 4 -48.09 9.40 -8.03
CA ARG A 4 -48.18 8.55 -9.23
C ARG A 4 -46.82 8.55 -9.96
N PRO A 5 -45.89 7.63 -9.57
CA PRO A 5 -44.55 7.60 -10.12
C PRO A 5 -44.56 7.25 -11.64
N LEU A 6 -43.58 7.77 -12.35
CA LEU A 6 -43.26 7.35 -13.73
C LEU A 6 -42.36 6.11 -13.66
N PRO A 7 -42.80 4.90 -14.10
CA PRO A 7 -42.10 3.68 -13.76
C PRO A 7 -40.66 3.65 -14.24
N VAL A 8 -40.40 4.06 -15.49
CA VAL A 8 -39.06 4.07 -16.06
C VAL A 8 -38.13 5.05 -15.32
N LEU A 9 -38.61 6.29 -15.10
CA LEU A 9 -37.83 7.31 -14.41
C LEU A 9 -37.53 6.87 -12.95
N THR A 10 -38.55 6.30 -12.29
CA THR A 10 -38.42 5.81 -10.92
C THR A 10 -37.38 4.69 -10.82
N PHE A 11 -37.41 3.74 -11.76
CA PHE A 11 -36.44 2.64 -11.79
C PHE A 11 -35.01 3.18 -11.90
N PHE A 12 -34.72 4.04 -12.88
CA PHE A 12 -33.37 4.60 -13.04
C PHE A 12 -32.95 5.48 -11.85
N THR A 13 -33.88 6.25 -11.28
CA THR A 13 -33.60 7.05 -10.08
C THR A 13 -33.22 6.15 -8.90
N LEU A 14 -33.96 5.06 -8.66
CA LEU A 14 -33.67 4.12 -7.58
C LEU A 14 -32.30 3.44 -7.77
N VAL A 15 -32.02 2.97 -8.98
CA VAL A 15 -30.71 2.35 -9.29
C VAL A 15 -29.57 3.35 -9.03
N SER A 16 -29.72 4.59 -9.52
CA SER A 16 -28.72 5.64 -9.30
C SER A 16 -28.55 5.99 -7.81
N LEU A 17 -29.64 6.10 -7.06
CA LEU A 17 -29.59 6.34 -5.61
C LEU A 17 -28.83 5.23 -4.87
N VAL A 18 -29.09 3.97 -5.22
CA VAL A 18 -28.36 2.83 -4.62
C VAL A 18 -26.88 2.95 -4.91
N ILE A 19 -26.47 3.22 -6.15
CA ILE A 19 -25.06 3.37 -6.53
C ILE A 19 -24.41 4.51 -5.75
N LEU A 20 -25.04 5.69 -5.70
CA LEU A 20 -24.50 6.86 -5.01
C LEU A 20 -24.34 6.62 -3.51
N VAL A 21 -25.31 5.98 -2.86
CA VAL A 21 -25.22 5.63 -1.43
C VAL A 21 -24.14 4.59 -1.18
N LEU A 22 -24.02 3.57 -2.02
CA LEU A 22 -22.96 2.55 -1.89
C LEU A 22 -21.57 3.16 -2.04
N LEU A 23 -21.37 4.08 -3.02
CA LEU A 23 -20.11 4.78 -3.21
C LEU A 23 -19.78 5.69 -2.00
N GLY A 24 -20.76 6.41 -1.47
CA GLY A 24 -20.59 7.22 -0.26
C GLY A 24 -20.19 6.38 0.95
N ASN A 25 -20.87 5.26 1.18
CA ASN A 25 -20.57 4.35 2.27
C ASN A 25 -19.20 3.69 2.11
N TRP A 26 -18.80 3.33 0.88
CA TRP A 26 -17.48 2.77 0.61
C TRP A 26 -16.38 3.80 0.93
N GLN A 27 -16.54 5.06 0.50
CA GLN A 27 -15.59 6.12 0.79
C GLN A 27 -15.49 6.41 2.30
N TYR A 28 -16.62 6.42 3.00
CA TYR A 28 -16.64 6.62 4.44
C TYR A 28 -15.93 5.47 5.19
N ARG A 29 -16.13 4.22 4.75
CA ARG A 29 -15.40 3.09 5.31
C ARG A 29 -13.90 3.24 5.11
N ARG A 30 -13.45 3.62 3.91
CA ARG A 30 -12.03 3.89 3.63
C ARG A 30 -11.47 5.01 4.51
N PHE A 31 -12.23 6.07 4.72
CA PHE A 31 -11.86 7.11 5.69
C PHE A 31 -11.66 6.55 7.10
N SER A 32 -12.62 5.76 7.60
CA SER A 32 -12.55 5.19 8.95
C SER A 32 -11.38 4.22 9.12
N GLU A 33 -11.13 3.35 8.13
CA GLU A 33 -9.99 2.43 8.12
C GLU A 33 -8.66 3.18 8.21
N LYS A 34 -8.49 4.24 7.39
CA LYS A 34 -7.28 5.05 7.41
C LYS A 34 -7.10 5.84 8.70
N MET A 35 -8.17 6.41 9.24
CA MET A 35 -8.11 7.10 10.53
C MET A 35 -7.75 6.16 11.69
N ALA A 36 -8.24 4.91 11.65
CA ALA A 36 -7.86 3.91 12.65
C ALA A 36 -6.37 3.56 12.55
N LEU A 37 -5.84 3.38 11.33
CA LEU A 37 -4.41 3.16 11.09
C LEU A 37 -3.57 4.35 11.57
N ASP A 38 -4.02 5.59 11.34
CA ASP A 38 -3.31 6.80 11.76
C ASP A 38 -3.18 6.94 13.28
N ASN A 39 -4.11 6.38 14.03
CA ASN A 39 -4.10 6.39 15.49
C ASN A 39 -3.37 5.19 16.12
N THR A 40 -2.93 4.21 15.31
CA THR A 40 -2.21 3.04 15.81
C THR A 40 -0.76 3.41 16.10
N PRO A 41 -0.20 3.12 17.29
CA PRO A 41 1.20 3.35 17.57
C PRO A 41 2.09 2.58 16.59
N ILE A 42 3.18 3.20 16.15
CA ILE A 42 4.16 2.56 15.27
C ILE A 42 5.00 1.61 16.09
N ALA A 43 4.99 0.34 15.76
CA ALA A 43 5.78 -0.69 16.43
C ALA A 43 7.20 -0.74 15.85
N TRP A 44 8.05 0.18 16.30
CA TRP A 44 9.48 0.14 16.00
C TRP A 44 10.13 -1.05 16.70
N THR A 45 10.97 -1.80 15.97
CA THR A 45 11.70 -2.95 16.45
C THR A 45 13.20 -2.74 16.20
N ASN A 46 14.04 -3.22 17.08
CA ASN A 46 15.48 -3.28 16.85
C ASN A 46 15.86 -4.71 16.47
N ILE A 47 16.65 -4.86 15.42
CA ILE A 47 17.30 -6.12 15.08
C ILE A 47 18.82 -5.97 15.18
N ASP A 48 19.49 -7.05 15.53
CA ASP A 48 20.95 -7.17 15.59
C ASP A 48 21.30 -8.59 15.14
N GLY A 49 22.24 -8.74 14.22
CA GLY A 49 22.62 -10.03 13.71
C GLY A 49 23.78 -9.97 12.72
N ASN A 50 24.13 -11.10 12.15
CA ASN A 50 25.18 -11.20 11.16
C ASN A 50 24.60 -11.35 9.76
N VAL A 51 25.23 -10.72 8.78
CA VAL A 51 24.85 -10.91 7.37
C VAL A 51 25.14 -12.36 6.97
N VAL A 52 24.15 -13.03 6.39
CA VAL A 52 24.33 -14.36 5.81
C VAL A 52 25.15 -14.21 4.52
N PRO A 53 26.33 -14.84 4.41
CA PRO A 53 27.19 -14.70 3.25
C PRO A 53 26.51 -15.16 1.94
N GLY A 54 26.67 -14.36 0.88
CA GLY A 54 26.11 -14.66 -0.44
C GLY A 54 24.60 -14.42 -0.57
N SER A 55 23.95 -13.86 0.43
CA SER A 55 22.50 -13.57 0.42
C SER A 55 22.12 -12.26 -0.27
N GLU A 56 23.07 -11.55 -0.88
CA GLU A 56 22.80 -10.26 -1.50
C GLU A 56 21.87 -10.39 -2.71
N ALA A 57 20.83 -9.56 -2.73
CA ALA A 57 19.88 -9.43 -3.81
C ALA A 57 19.71 -7.97 -4.23
N MET A 58 19.54 -7.74 -5.52
CA MET A 58 19.09 -6.44 -6.05
C MET A 58 17.60 -6.50 -6.36
N VAL A 59 16.83 -5.73 -5.62
CA VAL A 59 15.37 -5.70 -5.73
C VAL A 59 14.92 -4.39 -6.36
N TYR A 60 14.26 -4.48 -7.51
CA TYR A 60 13.69 -3.32 -8.17
C TYR A 60 12.60 -2.68 -7.32
N SER A 61 12.61 -1.38 -7.25
CA SER A 61 11.64 -0.59 -6.49
C SER A 61 11.37 0.74 -7.20
N TYR A 62 10.26 1.37 -6.86
CA TYR A 62 9.89 2.68 -7.37
C TYR A 62 9.47 3.56 -6.22
N THR A 63 10.09 4.74 -6.10
CA THR A 63 9.77 5.70 -5.04
C THR A 63 9.98 7.12 -5.56
N ASP A 64 9.13 8.04 -5.13
CA ASP A 64 9.18 9.47 -5.44
C ASP A 64 9.31 9.80 -6.95
N GLY A 65 8.65 9.00 -7.80
CA GLY A 65 8.69 9.18 -9.24
C GLY A 65 9.94 8.63 -9.94
N SER A 66 10.83 7.95 -9.21
CA SER A 66 12.11 7.45 -9.72
C SER A 66 12.25 5.95 -9.58
N ALA A 67 12.93 5.33 -10.56
CA ALA A 67 13.38 3.95 -10.46
C ALA A 67 14.53 3.86 -9.45
N ALA A 68 14.51 2.82 -8.63
CA ALA A 68 15.55 2.55 -7.65
C ALA A 68 15.78 1.04 -7.53
N TRP A 69 17.00 0.68 -7.19
CA TRP A 69 17.37 -0.69 -6.82
C TRP A 69 17.73 -0.73 -5.35
N ARG A 70 17.18 -1.70 -4.66
CA ARG A 70 17.43 -1.91 -3.23
C ARG A 70 18.39 -3.08 -3.08
N ARG A 71 19.55 -2.83 -2.48
CA ARG A 71 20.47 -3.88 -2.07
C ARG A 71 19.95 -4.51 -0.81
N VAL A 72 19.52 -5.75 -0.90
CA VAL A 72 18.87 -6.50 0.19
C VAL A 72 19.81 -7.63 0.60
N VAL A 73 19.93 -7.86 1.89
CA VAL A 73 20.70 -8.97 2.45
C VAL A 73 19.86 -9.72 3.50
N ALA A 74 20.21 -10.95 3.76
CA ALA A 74 19.65 -11.71 4.87
C ALA A 74 20.50 -11.50 6.13
N ILE A 75 19.84 -11.29 7.27
CA ILE A 75 20.44 -11.13 8.59
C ILE A 75 20.04 -12.32 9.45
N ASP A 76 21.00 -13.06 9.93
CA ASP A 76 20.80 -14.09 10.95
C ASP A 76 20.85 -13.45 12.33
N THR A 77 19.70 -13.41 13.01
CA THR A 77 19.57 -12.89 14.38
C THR A 77 19.85 -13.96 15.44
N GLY A 78 20.09 -15.20 15.03
CA GLY A 78 20.19 -16.38 15.89
C GLY A 78 18.86 -17.13 16.05
N GLU A 79 17.73 -16.42 16.09
CA GLU A 79 16.38 -17.02 16.18
C GLU A 79 15.76 -17.20 14.79
N GLU A 80 15.88 -16.20 13.98
CA GLU A 80 15.29 -16.15 12.61
C GLU A 80 16.24 -15.48 11.63
N VAL A 81 15.98 -15.67 10.33
CA VAL A 81 16.67 -14.98 9.25
C VAL A 81 15.74 -13.95 8.66
N VAL A 82 16.18 -12.69 8.61
CA VAL A 82 15.37 -11.56 8.21
C VAL A 82 15.98 -10.87 6.99
N PHE A 83 15.22 -10.71 5.91
CA PHE A 83 15.66 -9.89 4.78
C PHE A 83 15.48 -8.42 5.06
N THR A 84 16.54 -7.64 4.80
CA THR A 84 16.56 -6.19 5.00
C THR A 84 17.31 -5.47 3.89
N PRO A 85 16.80 -4.35 3.38
CA PRO A 85 17.58 -3.48 2.51
C PRO A 85 18.65 -2.75 3.34
N ILE A 86 19.85 -2.67 2.77
CA ILE A 86 20.99 -1.96 3.37
C ILE A 86 21.38 -0.73 2.57
N GLU A 87 20.99 -0.66 1.30
CA GLU A 87 21.28 0.45 0.40
C GLU A 87 20.16 0.64 -0.61
N VAL A 88 19.92 1.89 -1.02
CA VAL A 88 19.07 2.26 -2.16
C VAL A 88 19.92 2.97 -3.20
N LEU A 89 19.92 2.45 -4.42
CA LEU A 89 20.64 2.98 -5.57
C LEU A 89 19.64 3.58 -6.56
N TYR A 90 19.71 4.87 -6.78
CA TYR A 90 18.89 5.59 -7.75
C TYR A 90 19.54 5.51 -9.14
N GLN A 91 19.19 4.45 -9.85
CA GLN A 91 19.64 4.20 -11.24
C GLN A 91 18.64 3.32 -11.99
N VAL A 92 18.69 3.36 -13.32
CA VAL A 92 17.78 2.60 -14.18
C VAL A 92 18.23 1.15 -14.32
N ASP A 93 19.50 0.94 -14.61
CA ASP A 93 20.04 -0.40 -14.85
C ASP A 93 20.27 -1.13 -13.52
N PRO A 94 20.03 -2.46 -13.48
CA PRO A 94 20.27 -3.24 -12.28
C PRO A 94 21.78 -3.28 -11.97
N PRO A 95 22.18 -2.92 -10.73
CA PRO A 95 23.55 -3.12 -10.29
C PRO A 95 23.81 -4.62 -10.10
N GLN A 96 25.05 -5.03 -10.26
CA GLN A 96 25.40 -6.42 -10.02
C GLN A 96 25.46 -6.72 -8.51
N PRO A 97 24.73 -7.72 -8.01
CA PRO A 97 24.86 -8.17 -6.63
C PRO A 97 26.16 -8.93 -6.44
N CYS A 98 26.67 -8.91 -5.24
CA CYS A 98 27.78 -9.74 -4.84
C CYS A 98 27.27 -11.13 -4.46
N LEU A 99 27.48 -12.12 -5.32
CA LEU A 99 27.07 -13.50 -5.10
C LEU A 99 28.28 -14.35 -4.72
N GLY A 100 28.20 -15.07 -3.63
CA GLY A 100 29.23 -16.00 -3.20
C GLY A 100 29.57 -15.91 -1.72
N PRO A 101 30.23 -16.92 -1.17
CA PRO A 101 30.42 -17.07 0.28
C PRO A 101 31.34 -16.02 0.92
N ALA A 102 32.09 -15.26 0.13
CA ALA A 102 32.89 -14.14 0.62
C ALA A 102 32.07 -12.84 0.76
N CYS A 103 30.94 -12.76 0.08
CA CYS A 103 30.12 -11.56 0.07
C CYS A 103 29.32 -11.43 1.36
N GLY A 104 29.56 -10.35 2.11
CA GLY A 104 28.90 -10.12 3.40
C GLY A 104 29.49 -10.92 4.57
N ALA A 105 30.51 -11.76 4.35
CA ALA A 105 31.09 -12.56 5.42
C ALA A 105 31.69 -11.68 6.53
N GLY A 106 31.28 -11.95 7.77
CA GLY A 106 31.75 -11.22 8.96
C GLY A 106 31.14 -9.82 9.14
N LEU A 107 30.21 -9.42 8.30
CA LEU A 107 29.49 -8.16 8.47
C LEU A 107 28.37 -8.32 9.52
N ARG A 108 28.30 -7.36 10.44
CA ARG A 108 27.25 -7.25 11.45
C ARG A 108 26.30 -6.13 11.06
N PHE A 109 25.02 -6.38 11.26
CA PHE A 109 23.96 -5.41 11.02
C PHE A 109 23.19 -5.16 12.32
N ALA A 110 22.99 -3.90 12.67
CA ALA A 110 22.14 -3.51 13.78
C ALA A 110 21.37 -2.25 13.37
N ALA A 111 20.05 -2.29 13.46
CA ALA A 111 19.21 -1.16 13.11
C ALA A 111 17.87 -1.20 13.84
N ARG A 112 17.26 -0.02 13.98
CA ARG A 112 15.87 0.17 14.32
C ARG A 112 15.05 0.24 13.03
N GLY A 113 13.90 -0.40 13.00
CA GLY A 113 13.06 -0.40 11.79
C GLY A 113 11.68 -0.99 12.04
N LEU A 114 11.03 -1.37 10.96
CA LEU A 114 9.67 -1.90 10.92
C LEU A 114 9.60 -3.18 10.12
N TYR A 115 8.80 -4.14 10.58
CA TYR A 115 8.42 -5.28 9.75
C TYR A 115 7.29 -4.92 8.81
N GLN A 116 7.53 -5.08 7.51
CA GLN A 116 6.54 -4.85 6.47
C GLN A 116 6.18 -6.15 5.75
N SER A 117 4.90 -6.31 5.46
CA SER A 117 4.43 -7.43 4.65
C SER A 117 4.91 -7.28 3.21
N PRO A 118 5.34 -8.37 2.54
CA PRO A 118 5.73 -8.33 1.15
C PRO A 118 4.57 -7.86 0.26
N ARG A 119 4.91 -7.15 -0.81
CA ARG A 119 3.92 -6.79 -1.83
C ARG A 119 3.75 -7.94 -2.79
N GLY A 120 2.53 -8.35 -3.03
CA GLY A 120 2.22 -9.38 -4.01
C GLY A 120 2.59 -8.97 -5.44
N ARG A 121 2.82 -9.95 -6.31
CA ARG A 121 3.06 -9.74 -7.75
C ARG A 121 1.79 -9.20 -8.43
N ASN A 122 1.98 -8.39 -9.45
CA ASN A 122 0.92 -7.92 -10.32
C ASN A 122 1.29 -8.17 -11.80
N ALA A 123 0.39 -7.85 -12.73
CA ALA A 123 0.59 -8.08 -14.16
C ALA A 123 1.80 -7.34 -14.78
N PHE A 124 2.35 -6.35 -14.09
CA PHE A 124 3.49 -5.53 -14.54
C PHE A 124 4.78 -5.87 -13.79
N THR A 125 4.75 -6.80 -12.86
CA THR A 125 5.94 -7.24 -12.11
C THR A 125 6.84 -8.04 -13.04
N GLY A 126 8.12 -7.65 -13.14
CA GLY A 126 9.13 -8.36 -13.90
C GLY A 126 9.37 -9.78 -13.39
N THR A 127 10.11 -10.58 -14.13
CA THR A 127 10.47 -11.94 -13.73
C THR A 127 11.72 -11.90 -12.84
N ASP A 128 11.63 -12.54 -11.68
CA ASP A 128 12.77 -12.69 -10.78
C ASP A 128 13.78 -13.68 -11.38
N SER A 129 15.06 -13.42 -11.18
CA SER A 129 16.21 -14.21 -11.66
C SER A 129 17.14 -14.50 -10.50
N PRO A 130 16.82 -15.50 -9.66
CA PRO A 130 17.63 -15.82 -8.47
C PRO A 130 19.07 -16.20 -8.78
N GLU A 131 19.31 -16.79 -9.93
CA GLU A 131 20.65 -17.22 -10.40
C GLU A 131 21.64 -16.07 -10.57
N ILE A 132 21.14 -14.86 -10.80
CA ILE A 132 21.94 -13.64 -10.91
C ILE A 132 21.64 -12.63 -9.80
N GLY A 133 20.80 -12.99 -8.83
CA GLY A 133 20.44 -12.17 -7.69
C GLY A 133 19.60 -10.93 -8.02
N ILE A 134 18.85 -10.93 -9.12
CA ILE A 134 18.00 -9.82 -9.55
C ILE A 134 16.52 -10.16 -9.32
N PHE A 135 15.82 -9.30 -8.61
CA PHE A 135 14.43 -9.50 -8.22
C PHE A 135 13.57 -8.28 -8.53
N TYR A 136 12.31 -8.51 -8.85
CA TYR A 136 11.26 -7.51 -9.02
C TYR A 136 10.20 -7.63 -7.92
N THR A 137 10.40 -8.58 -7.00
CA THR A 137 9.53 -8.84 -5.87
C THR A 137 10.36 -8.83 -4.60
N LEU A 138 9.99 -8.01 -3.63
CA LEU A 138 10.59 -8.04 -2.30
C LEU A 138 9.74 -8.98 -1.42
N ASP A 139 9.90 -10.27 -1.64
CA ASP A 139 9.21 -11.33 -0.94
C ASP A 139 10.23 -12.28 -0.29
N PRO A 140 10.27 -12.37 1.04
CA PRO A 140 11.18 -13.26 1.75
C PRO A 140 11.11 -14.73 1.29
N ALA A 141 9.91 -15.20 0.90
CA ALA A 141 9.73 -16.56 0.43
C ALA A 141 10.47 -16.82 -0.91
N VAL A 142 10.54 -15.79 -1.76
CA VAL A 142 11.26 -15.86 -3.05
C VAL A 142 12.76 -15.65 -2.84
N LEU A 143 13.13 -14.67 -2.01
CA LEU A 143 14.53 -14.35 -1.67
C LEU A 143 15.23 -15.50 -0.93
N GLY A 144 14.47 -16.31 -0.21
CA GLY A 144 14.97 -17.51 0.48
C GLY A 144 15.69 -18.51 -0.43
N ALA A 145 15.46 -18.45 -1.75
CA ALA A 145 16.20 -19.28 -2.73
C ALA A 145 17.70 -18.96 -2.79
N LEU A 146 18.15 -17.81 -2.29
CA LEU A 146 19.57 -17.44 -2.20
C LEU A 146 20.28 -18.06 -0.98
N LEU A 147 19.54 -18.61 -0.03
CA LEU A 147 20.07 -19.05 1.25
C LEU A 147 20.41 -20.54 1.24
N PRO A 148 21.36 -20.97 2.10
CA PRO A 148 21.50 -22.38 2.46
C PRO A 148 20.16 -22.94 3.00
N ALA A 149 19.93 -24.23 2.80
CA ALA A 149 18.66 -24.88 3.14
C ALA A 149 18.26 -24.68 4.63
N ASP A 150 19.21 -24.75 5.54
CA ASP A 150 18.96 -24.56 6.97
C ASP A 150 18.47 -23.15 7.28
N ASP A 151 19.08 -22.12 6.70
CA ASP A 151 18.71 -20.72 6.86
C ASP A 151 17.37 -20.42 6.19
N ALA A 152 17.10 -20.99 5.04
CA ALA A 152 15.86 -20.82 4.30
C ALA A 152 14.63 -21.26 5.12
N THR A 153 14.77 -22.25 6.01
CA THR A 153 13.66 -22.71 6.88
C THR A 153 13.34 -21.75 8.02
N ARG A 154 14.27 -20.84 8.37
CA ARG A 154 14.12 -19.86 9.45
C ARG A 154 13.73 -18.47 8.96
N VAL A 155 13.47 -18.33 7.67
CA VAL A 155 13.16 -17.02 7.07
C VAL A 155 11.87 -16.43 7.64
N HIS A 156 11.97 -15.22 8.19
CA HIS A 156 10.81 -14.46 8.64
C HIS A 156 9.93 -14.03 7.46
N GLY A 157 8.61 -14.20 7.58
CA GLY A 157 7.65 -13.94 6.49
C GLY A 157 7.43 -12.46 6.14
N ARG A 158 8.13 -11.52 6.78
CA ARG A 158 8.11 -10.09 6.49
C ARG A 158 9.51 -9.57 6.28
N VAL A 159 9.60 -8.47 5.53
CA VAL A 159 10.85 -7.73 5.34
C VAL A 159 11.04 -6.74 6.48
N PHE A 160 12.26 -6.62 6.97
CA PHE A 160 12.61 -5.58 7.91
C PHE A 160 13.08 -4.33 7.16
N GLU A 161 12.40 -3.21 7.36
CA GLU A 161 12.76 -1.91 6.78
C GLU A 161 13.42 -1.05 7.86
N PRO A 162 14.74 -0.83 7.80
CA PRO A 162 15.45 0.05 8.74
C PRO A 162 14.98 1.49 8.54
N ASP A 163 14.95 2.28 9.60
CA ASP A 163 14.58 3.70 9.54
C ASP A 163 15.62 4.56 8.79
N THR A 164 16.88 4.16 8.86
CA THR A 164 18.00 4.82 8.17
C THR A 164 18.71 3.84 7.25
N ILE A 165 19.08 4.29 6.06
CA ILE A 165 19.70 3.46 5.03
C ILE A 165 20.74 4.28 4.25
N GLN A 166 21.63 3.59 3.54
CA GLN A 166 22.54 4.22 2.60
C GLN A 166 21.80 4.57 1.30
N LEU A 167 21.86 5.83 0.88
CA LEU A 167 21.33 6.31 -0.39
C LEU A 167 22.48 6.60 -1.35
N THR A 168 22.49 5.93 -2.49
CA THR A 168 23.53 6.13 -3.51
C THR A 168 22.89 6.65 -4.79
N GLU A 169 23.35 7.82 -5.21
CA GLU A 169 22.93 8.47 -6.46
C GLU A 169 24.14 9.08 -7.16
N ASN A 170 24.30 8.83 -8.46
CA ASN A 170 25.42 9.32 -9.29
C ASN A 170 26.80 9.03 -8.68
N GLY A 171 26.96 7.86 -8.05
CA GLY A 171 28.21 7.43 -7.43
C GLY A 171 28.54 8.10 -6.09
N ARG A 172 27.62 8.91 -5.53
CA ARG A 172 27.73 9.49 -4.19
C ARG A 172 26.83 8.76 -3.23
N SER A 173 27.40 8.31 -2.11
CA SER A 173 26.65 7.63 -1.05
C SER A 173 26.55 8.50 0.18
N MET A 174 25.37 8.53 0.80
CA MET A 174 25.09 9.23 2.06
C MET A 174 24.12 8.39 2.90
N ALA A 175 24.25 8.45 4.22
CA ALA A 175 23.21 7.92 5.10
C ALA A 175 22.00 8.86 5.10
N GLY A 176 20.80 8.32 5.00
CA GLY A 176 19.55 9.08 5.00
C GLY A 176 18.37 8.26 5.49
N GLU A 177 17.22 8.90 5.61
CA GLU A 177 15.98 8.20 5.94
C GLU A 177 15.65 7.19 4.83
N ASN A 178 15.22 5.99 5.23
CA ASN A 178 14.79 4.99 4.28
C ASN A 178 13.44 5.38 3.68
N PRO A 179 13.35 5.69 2.38
CA PRO A 179 12.09 6.11 1.76
C PRO A 179 11.02 5.01 1.74
N PHE A 180 11.40 3.77 2.05
CA PHE A 180 10.52 2.62 2.12
C PHE A 180 10.11 2.23 3.55
N ALA A 181 10.79 2.76 4.59
CA ALA A 181 10.45 2.51 6.00
C ALA A 181 9.22 3.31 6.45
N ARG A 182 8.12 3.16 5.71
CA ARG A 182 6.90 3.87 6.01
C ARG A 182 6.05 3.03 6.96
N ALA A 183 5.88 3.51 8.17
CA ALA A 183 5.06 2.87 9.19
C ALA A 183 3.60 2.66 8.75
N ARG A 184 3.18 3.38 7.74
CA ARG A 184 1.83 3.31 7.16
C ARG A 184 1.95 3.24 5.65
N PRO A 185 1.17 2.35 5.00
CA PRO A 185 1.15 2.32 3.55
C PRO A 185 0.76 3.71 3.04
N ASP A 186 1.58 4.29 2.18
CA ASP A 186 1.22 5.49 1.46
C ASP A 186 -0.06 5.23 0.70
N SER A 187 -1.10 5.78 1.20
CA SER A 187 -2.29 5.91 0.41
C SER A 187 -2.15 7.20 -0.39
N GLU A 188 -2.18 7.10 -1.69
CA GLU A 188 -2.17 8.24 -2.62
C GLU A 188 -3.17 9.34 -2.25
N LEU A 189 -4.18 9.02 -1.43
CA LEU A 189 -5.20 9.94 -0.94
C LEU A 189 -5.23 9.97 0.59
N PRO A 190 -5.02 11.14 1.22
CA PRO A 190 -5.17 11.31 2.66
C PRO A 190 -6.61 11.02 3.12
N PRO A 191 -6.83 10.59 4.38
CA PRO A 191 -8.14 10.22 4.90
C PRO A 191 -9.23 11.27 4.64
N GLN A 192 -8.89 12.55 4.81
CA GLN A 192 -9.82 13.68 4.64
C GLN A 192 -10.41 13.75 3.22
N ARG A 193 -9.68 13.34 2.20
CA ARG A 193 -10.20 13.29 0.82
C ARG A 193 -11.27 12.22 0.65
N HIS A 194 -11.11 11.06 1.30
CA HIS A 194 -12.15 10.03 1.28
C HIS A 194 -13.43 10.52 1.96
N PHE A 195 -13.31 11.24 3.07
CA PHE A 195 -14.47 11.87 3.72
C PHE A 195 -15.16 12.91 2.81
N GLY A 196 -14.38 13.77 2.15
CA GLY A 196 -14.90 14.72 1.17
C GLY A 196 -15.68 14.04 0.04
N TYR A 197 -15.14 12.96 -0.52
CA TYR A 197 -15.84 12.17 -1.54
C TYR A 197 -17.12 11.51 -1.00
N ALA A 198 -17.13 11.00 0.23
CA ALA A 198 -18.34 10.44 0.84
C ALA A 198 -19.47 11.49 0.91
N ILE A 199 -19.15 12.69 1.39
CA ILE A 199 -20.12 13.81 1.44
C ILE A 199 -20.62 14.16 0.03
N THR A 200 -19.74 14.17 -0.97
CA THR A 200 -20.12 14.46 -2.36
C THR A 200 -21.12 13.44 -2.88
N TRP A 201 -20.86 12.14 -2.68
CA TRP A 201 -21.76 11.08 -3.14
C TRP A 201 -23.13 11.12 -2.45
N TRP A 202 -23.17 11.32 -1.14
CA TRP A 202 -24.42 11.47 -0.42
C TRP A 202 -25.17 12.75 -0.80
N GLY A 203 -24.44 13.86 -1.02
CA GLY A 203 -25.02 15.11 -1.51
C GLY A 203 -25.67 14.95 -2.88
N LEU A 204 -25.01 14.24 -3.81
CA LEU A 204 -25.57 13.91 -5.12
C LEU A 204 -26.81 13.02 -5.01
N ALA A 205 -26.84 12.06 -4.09
CA ALA A 205 -28.00 11.23 -3.82
C ALA A 205 -29.19 12.07 -3.34
N MET A 206 -28.96 13.00 -2.42
CA MET A 206 -29.99 13.93 -1.93
C MET A 206 -30.47 14.88 -3.02
N ALA A 207 -29.55 15.42 -3.82
CA ALA A 207 -29.90 16.29 -4.94
C ALA A 207 -30.75 15.55 -5.99
N LEU A 208 -30.37 14.31 -6.35
CA LEU A 208 -31.14 13.47 -7.26
C LEU A 208 -32.57 13.22 -6.74
N LEU A 209 -32.69 12.89 -5.46
CA LEU A 209 -33.99 12.70 -4.83
C LEU A 209 -34.81 13.99 -4.86
N GLY A 210 -34.21 15.13 -4.55
CA GLY A 210 -34.84 16.44 -4.61
C GLY A 210 -35.36 16.78 -6.01
N VAL A 211 -34.53 16.58 -7.04
CA VAL A 211 -34.91 16.80 -8.45
C VAL A 211 -36.04 15.85 -8.87
N TYR A 212 -35.95 14.58 -8.49
CA TYR A 212 -37.00 13.59 -8.76
C TYR A 212 -38.36 14.00 -8.17
N LEU A 213 -38.39 14.42 -6.92
CA LEU A 213 -39.60 14.87 -6.23
C LEU A 213 -40.15 16.17 -6.84
N ALA A 214 -39.28 17.14 -7.12
CA ALA A 214 -39.65 18.41 -7.74
C ALA A 214 -40.27 18.19 -9.14
N PHE A 215 -39.69 17.31 -9.95
CA PHE A 215 -40.22 16.95 -11.26
C PHE A 215 -41.61 16.33 -11.16
N HIS A 216 -41.84 15.39 -10.22
CA HIS A 216 -43.16 14.78 -10.02
C HIS A 216 -44.19 15.79 -9.50
N TYR A 217 -43.76 16.74 -8.68
CA TYR A 217 -44.59 17.82 -8.19
C TYR A 217 -45.03 18.74 -9.37
N GLN A 218 -44.09 19.20 -10.19
CA GLN A 218 -44.38 20.05 -11.36
C GLN A 218 -45.31 19.37 -12.37
N LYS A 219 -45.18 18.05 -12.54
CA LYS A 219 -46.06 17.28 -13.43
C LYS A 219 -47.44 16.94 -12.80
N GLY A 220 -47.71 17.46 -11.59
CA GLY A 220 -48.96 17.21 -10.87
C GLY A 220 -49.16 15.76 -10.39
N ARG A 221 -48.05 14.97 -10.42
CA ARG A 221 -48.04 13.56 -10.02
C ARG A 221 -47.75 13.37 -8.52
N LEU A 222 -47.27 14.41 -7.85
CA LEU A 222 -47.11 14.52 -6.39
C LEU A 222 -47.99 15.68 -5.93
N ARG A 223 -49.02 15.39 -5.12
CA ARG A 223 -49.94 16.39 -4.55
C ARG A 223 -49.99 16.28 -3.03
N PHE A 224 -49.67 17.37 -2.38
CA PHE A 224 -49.91 17.50 -0.95
C PHE A 224 -51.37 17.92 -0.70
N ARG A 225 -52.10 17.17 0.10
CA ARG A 225 -53.48 17.54 0.45
C ARG A 225 -53.38 18.77 1.39
N LYS A 226 -53.81 19.93 0.90
CA LYS A 226 -53.98 21.11 1.76
C LYS A 226 -55.05 20.73 2.78
N GLY A 227 -54.73 20.79 4.08
CA GLY A 227 -55.73 20.64 5.13
C GLY A 227 -56.81 21.68 4.88
N SER A 228 -58.06 21.27 4.74
CA SER A 228 -59.16 22.21 4.85
C SER A 228 -59.27 22.58 6.33
N ASP A 229 -58.85 23.79 6.62
CA ASP A 229 -59.25 24.42 7.88
C ASP A 229 -60.76 24.47 7.92
N ALA A 230 -61.33 23.70 8.87
CA ALA A 230 -62.74 23.79 9.27
C ALA A 230 -62.81 24.67 10.52
#